data_e550cb14e8aec67f0c8c858e492f69c8
#
_entry.id   e550cb14e8aec67f0c8c858e492f69c8
#
_cell.length_a   1.000
_cell.length_b   1.000
_cell.length_c   1.000
_cell.angle_alpha   90.00
_cell.angle_beta   90.00
_cell.angle_gamma   90.00
#
_symmetry.space_group_name_H-M   'P 1'
#
loop_
_entity.id
_entity.type
_entity.pdbx_description
1 polymer ?
#
loop_
_entity_poly.entity_id
_entity_poly.type
_entity_poly.pdbx_seq_one_letter_code
_entity_poly.pdbx_strand_id
1 'polypeptide(L)'
;MQMDSHSRSRQDRNGRLTKNTVPITPRVILADDQKEMLRAVVLTLRDEFRVVGTAENGTEAVDLATRLCPDVLVLDVCMPVENGITAAYHLKDLGSTTRVVFLTVNHDPDFVEAAMSAGALGYVLKQSLAAELVPAIWSAMHGNVFISPSIHSH
;
A
#
# COMPACT_ATOMS: atom_id res chain seq x y z
N MET A 1 21.34 -1.44 21.00
CA MET A 1 21.09 -1.39 21.38
C MET A 1 20.69 -0.89 21.31
N GLN A 2 20.21 -0.78 20.79
CA GLN A 2 19.84 -0.63 20.95
C GLN A 2 19.15 -0.23 20.87
N MET A 3 18.68 -0.08 20.44
CA MET A 3 18.17 0.09 20.63
C MET A 3 17.53 0.48 20.78
N ASP A 4 17.23 0.87 20.37
CA ASP A 4 16.79 1.08 20.77
C ASP A 4 16.26 1.41 20.70
N SER A 5 15.96 1.69 20.29
CA SER A 5 15.56 1.84 20.57
C SER A 5 14.95 2.13 20.30
N HIS A 6 14.38 2.23 19.82
CA HIS A 6 13.88 2.34 19.95
C HIS A 6 13.01 2.25 19.97
N SER A 7 12.52 2.24 19.54
CA SER A 7 11.93 1.90 19.85
C SER A 7 11.29 1.73 19.87
N ARG A 8 10.92 1.55 19.59
CA ARG A 8 10.38 1.18 19.76
C ARG A 8 10.17 0.40 19.90
N SER A 9 10.05 -0.25 19.52
CA SER A 9 10.15 -1.30 19.85
C SER A 9 10.73 -1.65 19.53
N ARG A 10 11.14 -1.81 19.37
CA ARG A 10 11.83 -2.28 19.43
C ARG A 10 12.52 -3.17 19.50
N GLN A 11 12.87 -3.29 18.87
CA GLN A 11 13.52 -4.45 19.16
C GLN A 11 14.38 -4.37 20.29
N ASP A 12 14.36 -5.10 21.07
CA ASP A 12 15.30 -4.97 22.15
C ASP A 12 16.60 -5.50 21.65
N ARG A 13 17.41 -5.65 22.28
CA ARG A 13 18.53 -6.13 21.93
C ARG A 13 18.90 -7.35 21.61
N ASN A 14 18.49 -7.84 21.78
CA ASN A 14 18.84 -9.02 21.11
C ASN A 14 18.07 -9.19 19.84
N GLY A 15 17.58 -8.13 19.28
CA GLY A 15 16.88 -8.11 18.03
C GLY A 15 15.41 -8.38 18.11
N ARG A 16 14.86 -8.53 19.30
CA ARG A 16 13.46 -8.84 19.41
C ARG A 16 12.62 -7.59 19.30
N LEU A 17 11.58 -7.64 18.48
CA LEU A 17 10.71 -6.50 18.26
C LEU A 17 9.59 -6.45 19.28
N THR A 18 9.17 -5.26 19.61
CA THR A 18 7.96 -5.08 20.41
C THR A 18 6.75 -5.20 19.52
N LYS A 19 5.59 -5.42 20.13
CA LYS A 19 4.40 -5.62 19.39
C LYS A 19 3.98 -4.46 18.65
N ASN A 20 3.95 -3.41 18.59
CA ASN A 20 3.40 -2.33 17.80
C ASN A 20 4.47 -1.61 17.01
N THR A 21 5.62 -2.23 16.85
CA THR A 21 6.71 -1.62 16.12
C THR A 21 6.42 -1.63 14.63
N VAL A 22 6.51 -0.47 13.99
CA VAL A 22 6.41 -0.35 12.55
C VAL A 22 7.75 -0.82 11.97
N PRO A 23 7.75 -1.67 10.94
CA PRO A 23 9.00 -2.10 10.32
C PRO A 23 9.82 -0.91 9.83
N ILE A 24 11.15 -0.99 10.00
CA ILE A 24 12.05 0.07 9.52
C ILE A 24 11.97 0.17 8.01
N THR A 25 11.90 -0.97 7.33
CA THR A 25 11.79 -1.01 5.87
C THR A 25 10.58 -1.86 5.50
N PRO A 26 9.40 -1.24 5.41
CA PRO A 26 8.20 -2.02 5.08
C PRO A 26 8.31 -2.71 3.72
N ARG A 27 7.72 -3.89 3.63
CA ARG A 27 7.68 -4.69 2.41
C ARG A 27 6.42 -4.32 1.63
N VAL A 28 6.58 -4.06 0.35
CA VAL A 28 5.50 -3.52 -0.49
C VAL A 28 5.35 -4.36 -1.75
N ILE A 29 4.12 -4.64 -2.13
CA ILE A 29 3.78 -5.18 -3.45
C ILE A 29 3.11 -4.08 -4.25
N LEU A 30 3.40 -4.03 -5.53
CA LEU A 30 2.82 -3.06 -6.46
C LEU A 30 1.97 -3.78 -7.48
N ALA A 31 0.78 -3.26 -7.77
CA ALA A 31 -0.10 -3.84 -8.78
C ALA A 31 -0.60 -2.77 -9.74
N ASP A 32 -0.24 -2.90 -11.01
CA ASP A 32 -0.64 -2.00 -12.08
C ASP A 32 -0.37 -2.70 -13.39
N ASP A 33 -1.27 -2.58 -14.37
CA ASP A 33 -1.08 -3.23 -15.65
C ASP A 33 -0.15 -2.45 -16.59
N GLN A 34 0.31 -1.26 -16.19
CA GLN A 34 1.23 -0.45 -16.98
C GLN A 34 2.64 -0.59 -16.42
N LYS A 35 3.51 -1.23 -17.18
CA LYS A 35 4.88 -1.51 -16.73
C LYS A 35 5.67 -0.25 -16.45
N GLU A 36 5.42 0.81 -17.21
CA GLU A 36 6.10 2.08 -16.96
C GLU A 36 5.71 2.66 -15.62
N MET A 37 4.46 2.50 -15.23
CA MET A 37 4.01 2.97 -13.92
C MET A 37 4.67 2.16 -12.82
N LEU A 38 4.77 0.83 -12.98
CA LEU A 38 5.46 0.01 -12.00
C LEU A 38 6.90 0.48 -11.80
N ARG A 39 7.60 0.78 -12.90
CA ARG A 39 8.97 1.27 -12.79
C ARG A 39 9.04 2.60 -12.06
N ALA A 40 8.12 3.51 -12.36
CA ALA A 40 8.10 4.83 -11.70
C ALA A 40 7.87 4.68 -10.20
N VAL A 41 6.97 3.78 -9.81
CA VAL A 41 6.67 3.57 -8.40
C VAL A 41 7.86 2.94 -7.70
N VAL A 42 8.52 1.95 -8.32
CA VAL A 42 9.72 1.35 -7.73
C VAL A 42 10.77 2.42 -7.45
N LEU A 43 11.01 3.32 -8.41
CA LEU A 43 11.99 4.39 -8.22
C LEU A 43 11.58 5.33 -7.09
N THR A 44 10.29 5.60 -6.95
CA THR A 44 9.79 6.48 -5.90
C THR A 44 9.95 5.85 -4.52
N LEU A 45 9.81 4.53 -4.41
CA LEU A 45 9.76 3.87 -3.11
C LEU A 45 11.08 3.28 -2.64
N ARG A 46 12.04 3.07 -3.53
CA ARG A 46 13.20 2.21 -3.22
C ARG A 46 14.08 2.70 -2.08
N ASP A 47 14.05 3.99 -1.74
CA ASP A 47 14.91 4.50 -0.67
C ASP A 47 14.35 4.21 0.73
N GLU A 48 13.03 4.01 0.83
CA GLU A 48 12.39 3.84 2.13
C GLU A 48 11.67 2.51 2.27
N PHE A 49 11.39 1.81 1.17
CA PHE A 49 10.59 0.59 1.19
C PHE A 49 11.26 -0.50 0.37
N ARG A 50 10.92 -1.74 0.69
CA ARG A 50 11.39 -2.89 -0.05
C ARG A 50 10.26 -3.43 -0.91
N VAL A 51 10.38 -3.29 -2.23
CA VAL A 51 9.41 -3.84 -3.17
C VAL A 51 9.72 -5.32 -3.33
N VAL A 52 8.80 -6.18 -2.92
CA VAL A 52 9.02 -7.63 -2.92
C VAL A 52 8.28 -8.33 -4.04
N GLY A 53 7.45 -7.64 -4.80
CA GLY A 53 6.76 -8.26 -5.93
C GLY A 53 5.93 -7.24 -6.69
N THR A 54 5.59 -7.58 -7.93
CA THR A 54 4.72 -6.77 -8.76
C THR A 54 3.67 -7.66 -9.40
N ALA A 55 2.49 -7.11 -9.64
CA ALA A 55 1.38 -7.80 -10.27
C ALA A 55 0.78 -6.91 -11.35
N GLU A 56 0.18 -7.52 -12.37
CA GLU A 56 -0.40 -6.78 -13.49
C GLU A 56 -1.93 -6.84 -13.52
N ASN A 57 -2.54 -7.53 -12.58
CA ASN A 57 -3.99 -7.56 -12.45
C ASN A 57 -4.36 -7.89 -11.01
N GLY A 58 -5.66 -7.78 -10.71
CA GLY A 58 -6.13 -7.98 -9.35
C GLY A 58 -5.96 -9.39 -8.82
N THR A 59 -6.15 -10.38 -9.68
CA THR A 59 -6.00 -11.78 -9.27
C THR A 59 -4.57 -12.07 -8.86
N GLU A 60 -3.60 -11.61 -9.66
CA GLU A 60 -2.18 -11.75 -9.30
C GLU A 60 -1.85 -11.01 -8.02
N ALA A 61 -2.44 -9.83 -7.83
CA ALA A 61 -2.18 -9.04 -6.64
C ALA A 61 -2.64 -9.77 -5.39
N VAL A 62 -3.83 -10.36 -5.42
CA VAL A 62 -4.36 -11.13 -4.28
C VAL A 62 -3.47 -12.34 -4.01
N ASP A 63 -3.08 -13.05 -5.07
CA ASP A 63 -2.24 -14.24 -4.92
C ASP A 63 -0.89 -13.90 -4.32
N LEU A 64 -0.24 -12.85 -4.82
CA LEU A 64 1.06 -12.44 -4.28
C LEU A 64 0.93 -11.97 -2.84
N ALA A 65 -0.08 -11.17 -2.53
CA ALA A 65 -0.26 -10.68 -1.18
C ALA A 65 -0.53 -11.82 -0.20
N THR A 66 -1.27 -12.83 -0.64
CA THR A 66 -1.56 -14.00 0.20
C THR A 66 -0.28 -14.80 0.47
N ARG A 67 0.56 -14.96 -0.56
CA ARG A 67 1.78 -15.75 -0.41
C ARG A 67 2.90 -15.03 0.31
N LEU A 68 3.07 -13.73 0.04
CA LEU A 68 4.22 -12.98 0.54
C LEU A 68 3.93 -12.17 1.78
N CYS A 69 2.66 -11.97 2.12
CA CYS A 69 2.23 -11.22 3.30
C CYS A 69 2.95 -9.88 3.45
N PRO A 70 2.86 -8.99 2.46
CA PRO A 70 3.54 -7.70 2.54
C PRO A 70 2.89 -6.80 3.59
N ASP A 71 3.59 -5.76 3.98
CA ASP A 71 3.02 -4.76 4.88
C ASP A 71 1.98 -3.91 4.15
N VAL A 72 2.26 -3.57 2.88
CA VAL A 72 1.40 -2.71 2.08
C VAL A 72 1.29 -3.23 0.66
N LEU A 73 0.10 -3.13 0.09
CA LEU A 73 -0.15 -3.37 -1.32
C LEU A 73 -0.56 -2.04 -1.95
N VAL A 74 0.23 -1.56 -2.90
CA VAL A 74 -0.11 -0.37 -3.70
C VAL A 74 -0.82 -0.88 -4.94
N LEU A 75 -2.05 -0.44 -5.17
CA LEU A 75 -2.98 -1.12 -6.06
C LEU A 75 -3.70 -0.11 -6.96
N ASP A 76 -3.67 -0.32 -8.26
CA ASP A 76 -4.49 0.49 -9.15
C ASP A 76 -5.93 0.01 -9.11
N VAL A 77 -6.86 0.93 -9.30
CA VAL A 77 -8.28 0.58 -9.38
C VAL A 77 -8.59 -0.14 -10.69
N CYS A 78 -8.09 0.38 -11.81
CA CYS A 78 -8.45 -0.11 -13.13
C CYS A 78 -7.39 -1.06 -13.67
N MET A 79 -7.67 -2.36 -13.62
CA MET A 79 -6.79 -3.39 -14.16
C MET A 79 -7.62 -4.46 -14.85
N PRO A 80 -7.03 -5.20 -15.80
CA PRO A 80 -7.74 -6.29 -16.45
C PRO A 80 -7.92 -7.49 -15.51
N VAL A 81 -8.73 -8.43 -15.91
CA VAL A 81 -9.06 -9.66 -15.21
C VAL A 81 -9.86 -9.37 -13.96
N GLU A 82 -9.27 -8.72 -12.97
CA GLU A 82 -9.94 -8.33 -11.74
C GLU A 82 -9.46 -6.93 -11.37
N ASN A 83 -10.40 -5.98 -11.18
CA ASN A 83 -10.01 -4.62 -10.82
C ASN A 83 -9.54 -4.53 -9.38
N GLY A 84 -8.93 -3.39 -9.05
CA GLY A 84 -8.30 -3.23 -7.74
C GLY A 84 -9.27 -3.21 -6.58
N ILE A 85 -10.46 -2.67 -6.76
CA ILE A 85 -11.44 -2.62 -5.67
C ILE A 85 -11.92 -4.03 -5.34
N THR A 86 -12.21 -4.84 -6.37
CA THR A 86 -12.58 -6.24 -6.16
C THR A 86 -11.44 -7.00 -5.47
N ALA A 87 -10.19 -6.75 -5.88
CA ALA A 87 -9.04 -7.38 -5.24
C ALA A 87 -8.96 -7.00 -3.76
N ALA A 88 -9.19 -5.74 -3.43
CA ALA A 88 -9.16 -5.29 -2.03
C ALA A 88 -10.25 -5.98 -1.21
N TYR A 89 -11.46 -6.14 -1.76
CA TYR A 89 -12.51 -6.89 -1.09
C TYR A 89 -12.12 -8.35 -0.88
N HIS A 90 -11.47 -8.97 -1.88
CA HIS A 90 -11.00 -10.35 -1.71
C HIS A 90 -10.03 -10.47 -0.54
N LEU A 91 -9.08 -9.55 -0.44
CA LEU A 91 -8.13 -9.57 0.67
C LEU A 91 -8.83 -9.39 2.01
N LYS A 92 -9.81 -8.49 2.07
CA LYS A 92 -10.58 -8.27 3.27
C LYS A 92 -11.32 -9.54 3.67
N ASP A 93 -11.97 -10.21 2.71
CA ASP A 93 -12.71 -11.44 2.97
C ASP A 93 -11.79 -12.58 3.42
N LEU A 94 -10.55 -12.58 2.97
CA LEU A 94 -9.57 -13.58 3.38
C LEU A 94 -8.96 -13.26 4.75
N GLY A 95 -9.32 -12.14 5.36
CA GLY A 95 -8.76 -11.74 6.64
C GLY A 95 -7.33 -11.24 6.55
N SER A 96 -6.92 -10.76 5.38
CA SER A 96 -5.55 -10.29 5.18
C SER A 96 -5.26 -9.07 6.05
N THR A 97 -4.06 -9.02 6.61
CA THR A 97 -3.60 -7.86 7.37
C THR A 97 -2.82 -6.87 6.51
N THR A 98 -2.65 -7.16 5.22
CA THR A 98 -1.96 -6.25 4.31
C THR A 98 -2.77 -4.97 4.18
N ARG A 99 -2.09 -3.84 4.33
CA ARG A 99 -2.71 -2.53 4.17
C ARG A 99 -2.78 -2.19 2.70
N VAL A 100 -3.90 -1.67 2.24
CA VAL A 100 -4.10 -1.33 0.82
C VAL A 100 -4.05 0.18 0.64
N VAL A 101 -3.22 0.62 -0.30
CA VAL A 101 -3.13 2.01 -0.72
C VAL A 101 -3.38 2.03 -2.23
N PHE A 102 -4.46 2.67 -2.65
CA PHE A 102 -4.73 2.79 -4.07
C PHE A 102 -3.87 3.89 -4.71
N LEU A 103 -3.40 3.64 -5.91
CA LEU A 103 -2.68 4.62 -6.72
C LEU A 103 -3.31 4.57 -8.11
N THR A 104 -4.05 5.61 -8.50
CA THR A 104 -4.90 5.53 -9.68
C THR A 104 -5.09 6.89 -10.33
N VAL A 105 -5.48 6.92 -11.60
CA VAL A 105 -5.87 8.15 -12.29
C VAL A 105 -7.32 8.55 -11.98
N ASN A 106 -8.09 7.65 -11.40
CA ASN A 106 -9.52 7.86 -11.22
C ASN A 106 -9.79 8.71 -9.97
N HIS A 107 -10.39 9.87 -10.16
CA HIS A 107 -10.70 10.78 -9.04
C HIS A 107 -12.20 10.89 -8.76
N ASP A 108 -13.01 9.99 -9.31
CA ASP A 108 -14.44 9.96 -9.04
C ASP A 108 -14.71 9.63 -7.58
N PRO A 109 -15.47 10.46 -6.86
CA PRO A 109 -15.77 10.19 -5.45
C PRO A 109 -16.41 8.83 -5.18
N ASP A 110 -17.14 8.29 -6.15
CA ASP A 110 -17.76 6.97 -5.98
C ASP A 110 -16.70 5.88 -5.87
N PHE A 111 -15.61 6.00 -6.62
CA PHE A 111 -14.52 5.04 -6.51
C PHE A 111 -13.75 5.20 -5.20
N VAL A 112 -13.60 6.44 -4.74
CA VAL A 112 -12.97 6.67 -3.44
C VAL A 112 -13.80 6.02 -2.33
N GLU A 113 -15.11 6.21 -2.37
CA GLU A 113 -15.99 5.60 -1.38
C GLU A 113 -15.93 4.08 -1.42
N ALA A 114 -15.94 3.50 -2.62
CA ALA A 114 -15.84 2.05 -2.77
C ALA A 114 -14.51 1.53 -2.23
N ALA A 115 -13.41 2.26 -2.49
CA ALA A 115 -12.09 1.88 -1.99
C ALA A 115 -12.06 1.89 -0.46
N MET A 116 -12.62 2.93 0.16
CA MET A 116 -12.66 3.00 1.62
C MET A 116 -13.53 1.88 2.20
N SER A 117 -14.65 1.56 1.55
CA SER A 117 -15.50 0.45 1.98
C SER A 117 -14.80 -0.89 1.88
N ALA A 118 -13.87 -1.02 0.94
CA ALA A 118 -13.06 -2.23 0.79
C ALA A 118 -11.93 -2.30 1.81
N GLY A 119 -11.81 -1.31 2.69
CA GLY A 119 -10.83 -1.29 3.76
C GLY A 119 -9.51 -0.61 3.41
N ALA A 120 -9.45 0.14 2.30
CA ALA A 120 -8.22 0.82 1.94
C ALA A 120 -7.87 1.90 2.96
N LEU A 121 -6.58 2.08 3.16
CA LEU A 121 -6.05 3.13 4.04
C LEU A 121 -5.43 4.28 3.25
N GLY A 122 -5.38 4.19 1.93
CA GLY A 122 -4.86 5.26 1.11
C GLY A 122 -5.52 5.31 -0.25
N TYR A 123 -5.65 6.52 -0.78
CA TYR A 123 -6.15 6.74 -2.13
C TYR A 123 -5.37 7.92 -2.71
N VAL A 124 -4.41 7.62 -3.58
CA VAL A 124 -3.48 8.60 -4.13
C VAL A 124 -3.67 8.68 -5.64
N LEU A 125 -3.74 9.89 -6.15
CA LEU A 125 -3.82 10.09 -7.61
C LEU A 125 -2.43 9.94 -8.22
N LYS A 126 -2.36 9.28 -9.38
CA LYS A 126 -1.07 9.07 -10.06
C LYS A 126 -0.36 10.38 -10.39
N GLN A 127 -1.12 11.44 -10.63
CA GLN A 127 -0.52 12.75 -10.90
C GLN A 127 0.22 13.32 -9.70
N SER A 128 -0.09 12.82 -8.51
CA SER A 128 0.54 13.27 -7.25
C SER A 128 1.50 12.26 -6.69
N LEU A 129 1.90 11.27 -7.48
CA LEU A 129 2.76 10.17 -7.07
C LEU A 129 4.00 10.65 -6.31
N ALA A 130 4.74 11.60 -6.88
CA ALA A 130 6.03 12.00 -6.31
C ALA A 130 5.89 12.64 -4.93
N ALA A 131 4.80 13.35 -4.70
CA ALA A 131 4.63 14.09 -3.45
C ALA A 131 3.85 13.31 -2.39
N GLU A 132 2.99 12.39 -2.81
CA GLU A 132 1.99 11.85 -1.89
C GLU A 132 2.13 10.37 -1.59
N LEU A 133 2.75 9.57 -2.48
CA LEU A 133 2.71 8.12 -2.27
C LEU A 133 3.48 7.70 -1.02
N VAL A 134 4.69 8.20 -0.82
CA VAL A 134 5.48 7.84 0.36
C VAL A 134 4.75 8.23 1.66
N PRO A 135 4.26 9.48 1.78
CA PRO A 135 3.49 9.84 2.98
C PRO A 135 2.24 8.97 3.17
N ALA A 136 1.56 8.61 2.07
CA ALA A 136 0.36 7.78 2.17
C ALA A 136 0.69 6.39 2.71
N ILE A 137 1.80 5.81 2.26
CA ILE A 137 2.21 4.49 2.75
C ILE A 137 2.55 4.55 4.23
N TRP A 138 3.31 5.56 4.67
CA TRP A 138 3.62 5.70 6.08
C TRP A 138 2.36 5.93 6.93
N SER A 139 1.41 6.73 6.40
CA SER A 139 0.13 6.92 7.06
C SER A 139 -0.59 5.59 7.24
N ALA A 140 -0.62 4.77 6.18
CA ALA A 140 -1.26 3.45 6.24
C ALA A 140 -0.58 2.53 7.25
N MET A 141 0.76 2.60 7.32
CA MET A 141 1.51 1.79 8.29
C MET A 141 1.11 2.10 9.73
N HIS A 142 0.64 3.31 9.99
CA HIS A 142 0.18 3.72 11.30
C HIS A 142 -1.34 3.58 11.47
N GLY A 143 -2.01 2.97 10.49
CA GLY A 143 -3.45 2.75 10.55
C GLY A 143 -4.29 3.98 10.24
N ASN A 144 -3.70 5.02 9.67
CA ASN A 144 -4.40 6.25 9.35
C ASN A 144 -4.75 6.30 7.86
N VAL A 145 -5.84 6.98 7.55
CA VAL A 145 -6.32 7.11 6.17
C VAL A 145 -5.70 8.35 5.52
N PHE A 146 -5.22 8.18 4.29
CA PHE A 146 -4.71 9.28 3.47
C PHE A 146 -5.46 9.31 2.15
N ILE A 147 -6.06 10.43 1.82
CA ILE A 147 -6.74 10.63 0.54
C ILE A 147 -6.14 11.87 -0.12
N SER A 148 -5.76 11.77 -1.39
CA SER A 148 -5.17 12.89 -2.12
C SER A 148 -5.97 14.16 -1.90
N PRO A 149 -5.36 15.24 -1.42
CA PRO A 149 -6.09 16.49 -1.17
C PRO A 149 -6.84 17.03 -2.38
N SER A 150 -6.32 16.81 -3.59
CA SER A 150 -6.98 17.30 -4.80
C SER A 150 -8.35 16.67 -5.04
N ILE A 151 -8.63 15.51 -4.44
CA ILE A 151 -9.95 14.89 -4.56
C ILE A 151 -10.99 15.70 -3.81
N HIS A 152 -10.60 16.27 -2.68
CA HIS A 152 -11.51 17.04 -1.85
C HIS A 152 -11.82 18.44 -2.38
N SER A 153 -11.09 18.87 -3.40
CA SER A 153 -11.30 20.22 -3.96
C SER A 153 -12.35 20.24 -5.08
N HIS A 154 -13.07 19.17 -5.30
CA HIS A 154 -14.11 19.10 -6.32
C HIS A 154 -15.50 19.24 -5.75
#